data_bd4721c2bbd727dd3395ad8bd4f7c594
#
_entry.id   bd4721c2bbd727dd3395ad8bd4f7c594
#
_cell.length_a   1.000
_cell.length_b   1.000
_cell.length_c   1.000
_cell.angle_alpha   90.00
_cell.angle_beta   90.00
_cell.angle_gamma   90.00
#
_symmetry.space_group_name_H-M   'P 1'
#
loop_
_entity.id
_entity.type
_entity.pdbx_description
1 polymer ?
#
loop_
_entity_poly.entity_id
_entity_poly.type
_entity_poly.pdbx_seq_one_letter_code
_entity_poly.pdbx_strand_id
1 'polypeptide(L)' 'MINIYSTPTCPYCHMVKDYLKGKGIEFNDYNVAEDQSKAQEMVEKSGQMGVPVVDIDGEIVVGFNRDKIMELLNIKEQ' A
#
# COMPACT_ATOMS: atom_id res chain seq x y z
N MET A 1 2.66 5.23 -10.58
CA MET A 1 3.02 5.73 -9.24
C MET A 1 2.36 4.85 -8.19
N ILE A 2 3.11 4.51 -7.16
CA ILE A 2 2.62 3.64 -6.10
C ILE A 2 2.50 4.44 -4.81
N ASN A 3 1.31 4.39 -4.20
CA ASN A 3 1.05 5.06 -2.94
C ASN A 3 0.65 4.02 -1.90
N ILE A 4 1.27 4.08 -0.72
CA ILE A 4 0.93 3.19 0.39
C ILE A 4 0.36 4.03 1.52
N TYR A 5 -0.83 3.66 1.96
CA TYR A 5 -1.48 4.28 3.11
C TYR A 5 -1.29 3.36 4.30
N SER A 6 -0.60 3.84 5.33
CA SER A 6 -0.17 2.98 6.43
C SER A 6 -0.21 3.71 7.77
N THR A 7 0.05 2.97 8.84
CA THR A 7 0.28 3.53 10.18
C THR A 7 1.57 2.96 10.74
N PRO A 8 2.22 3.66 11.69
CA PRO A 8 3.51 3.20 12.23
C PRO A 8 3.42 1.87 12.99
N THR A 9 2.24 1.52 13.49
CA THR A 9 2.06 0.32 14.33
C THR A 9 1.47 -0.86 13.60
N CYS A 10 1.38 -0.80 12.28
CA CYS A 10 0.77 -1.85 11.47
C CYS A 10 1.83 -2.83 10.95
N PRO A 11 1.85 -4.08 11.42
CA PRO A 11 2.85 -5.06 10.95
C PRO A 11 2.74 -5.35 9.45
N TYR A 12 1.53 -5.47 8.92
CA TYR A 12 1.34 -5.73 7.49
C TYR A 12 1.77 -4.56 6.63
N CYS A 13 1.64 -3.33 7.14
CA CYS A 13 2.14 -2.15 6.44
C CYS A 13 3.66 -2.22 6.27
N HIS A 14 4.36 -2.63 7.33
CA HIS A 14 5.81 -2.81 7.26
C HIS A 14 6.19 -3.92 6.27
N MET A 15 5.42 -5.01 6.26
CA MET A 15 5.66 -6.12 5.33
C MET A 15 5.54 -5.68 3.88
N VAL A 16 4.48 -4.93 3.56
CA VAL A 16 4.28 -4.40 2.20
C VAL A 16 5.43 -3.49 1.80
N LYS A 17 5.81 -2.58 2.68
CA LYS A 17 6.90 -1.63 2.38
C LYS A 17 8.23 -2.35 2.19
N ASP A 18 8.54 -3.30 3.07
CA ASP A 18 9.76 -4.08 2.96
C ASP A 18 9.79 -4.91 1.67
N TYR A 19 8.65 -5.48 1.30
CA TYR A 19 8.53 -6.24 0.06
C TYR A 19 8.88 -5.37 -1.15
N LEU A 20 8.29 -4.18 -1.23
CA LEU A 20 8.54 -3.28 -2.35
C LEU A 20 9.98 -2.76 -2.36
N LYS A 21 10.53 -2.44 -1.20
CA LYS A 21 11.93 -2.03 -1.09
C LYS A 21 12.88 -3.15 -1.54
N GLY A 22 12.58 -4.37 -1.15
CA GLY A 22 13.38 -5.54 -1.55
C GLY A 22 13.36 -5.79 -3.06
N LYS A 23 12.32 -5.33 -3.74
CA LYS A 23 12.21 -5.43 -5.20
C LYS A 23 12.75 -4.19 -5.92
N GLY A 24 13.28 -3.21 -5.18
CA GLY A 24 13.80 -1.98 -5.77
C GLY A 24 12.72 -1.06 -6.32
N ILE A 25 11.51 -1.17 -5.81
CA ILE A 25 10.36 -0.39 -6.29
C ILE A 25 10.15 0.82 -5.39
N GLU A 26 10.08 2.00 -5.99
CA GLU A 26 9.81 3.23 -5.28
C GLU A 26 8.32 3.42 -5.05
N PHE A 27 7.98 4.00 -3.91
CA PHE A 27 6.60 4.28 -3.56
C PHE A 27 6.52 5.50 -2.65
N ASN A 28 5.33 6.11 -2.58
CA ASN A 28 5.03 7.14 -1.60
C ASN A 28 4.39 6.47 -0.37
N ASP A 29 4.83 6.87 0.81
CA ASP A 29 4.33 6.30 2.06
C ASP A 29 3.60 7.40 2.83
N TYR A 30 2.30 7.23 3.03
CA TYR A 30 1.46 8.19 3.74
C TYR A 30 1.05 7.62 5.09
N ASN A 31 1.35 8.35 6.16
CA ASN A 31 0.96 7.97 7.52
C ASN A 31 -0.45 8.53 7.78
N VAL A 32 -1.45 7.68 7.65
CA VAL A 32 -2.85 8.09 7.80
C VAL A 32 -3.24 8.28 9.27
N ALA A 33 -2.39 7.88 10.21
CA ALA A 33 -2.62 8.17 11.62
C ALA A 33 -2.39 9.66 11.93
N GLU A 34 -1.55 10.32 11.16
CA GLU A 34 -1.22 11.74 11.35
C GLU A 34 -1.88 12.64 10.33
N ASP A 35 -2.15 12.13 9.13
CA ASP A 35 -2.68 12.90 8.02
C ASP A 35 -4.12 12.52 7.72
N GLN A 36 -5.07 13.30 8.25
CA GLN A 36 -6.50 13.05 8.08
C GLN A 36 -6.93 13.16 6.61
N SER A 37 -6.32 14.05 5.87
CA SER A 37 -6.60 14.23 4.46
C SER A 37 -6.28 12.96 3.68
N LYS A 38 -5.15 12.32 3.98
CA LYS A 38 -4.76 11.06 3.37
C LYS A 38 -5.60 9.89 3.87
N ALA A 39 -6.03 9.92 5.13
CA ALA A 39 -6.93 8.91 5.66
C ALA A 39 -8.27 8.93 4.91
N GLN A 40 -8.80 10.13 4.67
CA GLN A 40 -10.04 10.29 3.91
C GLN A 40 -9.87 9.82 2.47
N GLU A 41 -8.76 10.17 1.84
CA GLU A 41 -8.44 9.74 0.48
C GLU A 41 -8.39 8.20 0.39
N MET A 42 -7.78 7.56 1.38
CA MET A 42 -7.71 6.11 1.47
C MET A 42 -9.10 5.48 1.53
N VAL A 43 -9.98 6.01 2.38
CA VAL A 43 -11.35 5.52 2.50
C VAL A 43 -12.13 5.69 1.20
N GLU A 44 -11.97 6.84 0.55
CA GLU A 44 -12.64 7.09 -0.72
C GLU A 44 -12.19 6.12 -1.82
N LYS A 45 -10.90 5.80 -1.86
CA LYS A 45 -10.34 4.90 -2.87
C LYS A 45 -10.65 3.43 -2.59
N SER A 46 -10.58 3.01 -1.32
CA SER A 46 -10.67 1.60 -0.95
C SER A 46 -12.05 1.18 -0.45
N GLY A 47 -12.86 2.13 -0.02
CA GLY A 47 -14.17 1.86 0.56
C GLY A 47 -14.11 1.31 1.98
N GLN A 48 -12.97 1.41 2.65
CA GLN A 48 -12.81 0.91 4.00
C GLN A 48 -11.67 1.65 4.73
N MET A 49 -11.58 1.50 6.05
CA MET A 49 -10.65 2.24 6.88
C MET A 49 -9.40 1.47 7.29
N GLY A 50 -9.30 0.19 6.98
CA GLY A 50 -8.17 -0.63 7.40
C GLY A 50 -6.89 -0.33 6.62
N VAL A 51 -5.75 -0.60 7.22
CA VAL A 51 -4.44 -0.45 6.60
C VAL A 51 -3.74 -1.81 6.54
N PRO A 52 -2.82 -2.03 5.63
CA PRO A 52 -2.36 -1.11 4.57
C PRO A 52 -3.33 -1.06 3.40
N VAL A 53 -3.32 0.05 2.69
CA VAL A 53 -3.97 0.17 1.38
C VAL A 53 -2.89 0.57 0.39
N VAL A 54 -2.79 -0.15 -0.71
CA VAL A 54 -1.79 0.09 -1.74
C VAL A 54 -2.49 0.53 -3.01
N ASP A 55 -2.10 1.69 -3.53
CA ASP A 55 -2.61 2.23 -4.79
C ASP A 55 -1.51 2.09 -5.83
N ILE A 56 -1.73 1.22 -6.80
CA ILE A 56 -0.77 0.96 -7.87
C ILE A 56 -1.40 1.47 -9.17
N ASP A 57 -1.02 2.69 -9.54
CA ASP A 57 -1.51 3.37 -10.76
C ASP A 57 -3.05 3.36 -10.87
N GLY A 58 -3.72 3.55 -9.74
CA GLY A 58 -5.17 3.58 -9.66
C GLY A 58 -5.82 2.25 -9.28
N GLU A 59 -5.06 1.17 -9.26
CA GLU A 59 -5.55 -0.14 -8.81
C GLU A 59 -5.36 -0.27 -7.31
N ILE A 60 -6.42 -0.55 -6.58
CA ILE A 60 -6.41 -0.56 -5.12
C ILE A 60 -6.27 -1.98 -4.59
N VAL A 61 -5.29 -2.19 -3.74
CA VAL A 61 -5.08 -3.46 -3.03
C VAL A 61 -5.24 -3.20 -1.55
N VAL A 62 -6.13 -3.93 -0.90
CA VAL A 62 -6.40 -3.80 0.53
C VAL A 62 -5.66 -4.93 1.25
N GLY A 63 -4.88 -4.55 2.25
CA GLY A 63 -4.04 -5.49 3.01
C GLY A 63 -2.77 -5.86 2.25
N PHE A 64 -2.00 -6.77 2.81
CA PHE A 64 -0.81 -7.28 2.14
C PHE A 64 -1.18 -8.51 1.30
N ASN A 65 -1.62 -8.25 0.10
CA ASN A 65 -1.91 -9.29 -0.88
C ASN A 65 -0.77 -9.35 -1.88
N ARG A 66 0.24 -10.14 -1.57
CA ARG A 66 1.47 -10.23 -2.35
C ARG A 66 1.21 -10.65 -3.79
N ASP A 67 0.34 -11.62 -3.99
CA ASP A 67 0.02 -12.13 -5.33
C ASP A 67 -0.60 -11.04 -6.20
N LYS A 68 -1.52 -10.27 -5.64
CA LYS A 68 -2.17 -9.18 -6.35
C LYS A 68 -1.18 -8.07 -6.67
N ILE A 69 -0.31 -7.74 -5.72
CA ILE A 69 0.72 -6.72 -5.92
C ILE A 69 1.69 -7.15 -7.02
N MET A 70 2.13 -8.40 -7.01
CA MET A 70 3.00 -8.95 -8.07
C MET A 70 2.34 -8.87 -9.43
N GLU A 71 1.06 -9.24 -9.49
CA GLU A 71 0.30 -9.19 -10.74
C GLU A 71 0.23 -7.79 -11.31
N LEU A 72 -0.12 -6.81 -10.46
CA LEU A 72 -0.27 -5.42 -10.90
C LEU A 72 1.05 -4.77 -11.28
N LEU A 73 2.14 -5.16 -10.64
CA LEU A 73 3.48 -4.64 -10.93
C LEU A 73 4.21 -5.44 -11.98
N ASN A 74 3.61 -6.53 -12.46
CA ASN A 74 4.22 -7.44 -13.42
C ASN A 74 5.58 -7.96 -12.94
N ILE A 75 5.66 -8.25 -11.64
CA ILE A 75 6.87 -8.81 -11.02
C ILE A 75 6.82 -10.33 -11.17
N LYS A 76 7.93 -10.90 -11.63
CA LYS A 76 8.06 -12.35 -11.70
C LYS A 76 8.93 -12.82 -10.55
N GLU A 77 8.36 -13.60 -9.65
CA GLU A 77 9.10 -14.27 -8.60
C GLU A 77 9.35 -15.72 -8.96
N GLN A 78 10.53 -16.18 -8.58
CA GLN A 78 10.90 -17.56 -8.77
C GLN A 78 10.97 -18.26 -7.44
#